data_9d46d3fa9bf6aa48925ad5389868ab59
#
_entry.id   9d46d3fa9bf6aa48925ad5389868ab59
#
_cell.length_a   1.000
_cell.length_b   1.000
_cell.length_c   1.000
_cell.angle_alpha   90.00
_cell.angle_beta   90.00
_cell.angle_gamma   90.00
#
_symmetry.space_group_name_H-M   'P 1'
#
loop_
_entity.id
_entity.type
_entity.pdbx_description
1 polymer ?
#
loop_
_entity_poly.entity_id
_entity_poly.type
_entity_poly.pdbx_seq_one_letter_code
_entity_poly.pdbx_strand_id
1 'polypeptide(L)'
;MLQLGEKKIYAIIKSCGLAPKKTKAILKTSKILKEKYNSRIPRDIRTLETLAGVGHKTASVVVNQAFGQPSFAVDTHIHRLAQRWGLSRGKSVEQTEQDLKKLFPKEEWGDLHLQIIFYGREYCQARECYGLKCVICNELYPKRRSKVITNKA
;
A
#
# COMPACT_ATOMS: atom_id res chain seq x y z
N MET A 1 6.83 18.79 13.28
CA MET A 1 7.61 18.55 12.06
C MET A 1 8.34 19.81 11.59
N LEU A 2 7.67 20.93 11.32
CA LEU A 2 8.32 22.15 10.81
C LEU A 2 9.42 22.69 11.73
N GLN A 3 9.20 22.69 13.05
CA GLN A 3 10.22 23.14 14.04
C GLN A 3 11.46 22.23 14.11
N LEU A 4 11.34 20.95 13.75
CA LEU A 4 12.47 20.03 13.73
C LEU A 4 13.45 20.33 12.59
N GLY A 5 12.95 20.85 11.48
CA GLY A 5 13.73 21.13 10.29
C GLY A 5 14.24 19.89 9.55
N GLU A 6 14.79 20.11 8.35
CA GLU A 6 15.17 19.05 7.42
C GLU A 6 16.22 18.10 7.99
N LYS A 7 17.27 18.64 8.59
CA LYS A 7 18.40 17.84 9.12
C LYS A 7 17.97 16.85 10.21
N LYS A 8 17.12 17.29 11.15
CA LYS A 8 16.67 16.42 12.25
C LYS A 8 15.68 15.36 11.75
N ILE A 9 14.75 15.72 10.86
CA ILE A 9 13.83 14.75 10.25
C ILE A 9 14.62 13.69 9.48
N TYR A 10 15.57 14.12 8.65
CA TYR A 10 16.42 13.18 7.91
C TYR A 10 17.18 12.23 8.85
N ALA A 11 17.79 12.75 9.91
CA ALA A 11 18.52 11.92 10.86
C ALA A 11 17.65 10.84 11.51
N ILE A 12 16.37 11.13 11.77
CA ILE A 12 15.42 10.18 12.36
C ILE A 12 15.05 9.08 11.35
N ILE A 13 14.81 9.44 10.07
CA ILE A 13 14.30 8.49 9.08
C ILE A 13 15.38 7.95 8.12
N LYS A 14 16.66 8.22 8.36
CA LYS A 14 17.77 7.84 7.46
C LYS A 14 17.85 6.35 7.13
N SER A 15 17.37 5.48 8.02
CA SER A 15 17.28 4.04 7.80
C SER A 15 16.13 3.62 6.85
N CYS A 16 15.19 4.52 6.57
CA CYS A 16 14.10 4.24 5.64
C CYS A 16 14.56 4.37 4.19
N GLY A 17 14.08 3.49 3.31
CA GLY A 17 14.29 3.67 1.87
C GLY A 17 13.78 5.04 1.39
N LEU A 18 14.54 5.69 0.50
CA LEU A 18 14.21 7.01 -0.07
C LEU A 18 14.16 8.16 0.98
N ALA A 19 14.90 8.05 2.08
CA ALA A 19 14.91 9.02 3.18
C ALA A 19 15.03 10.49 2.72
N PRO A 20 15.91 10.88 1.77
CA PRO A 20 16.00 12.27 1.31
C PRO A 20 14.69 12.78 0.68
N LYS A 21 14.07 11.97 -0.19
CA LYS A 21 12.78 12.32 -0.82
C LYS A 21 11.66 12.41 0.21
N LYS A 22 11.62 11.46 1.15
CA LYS A 22 10.64 11.43 2.24
C LYS A 22 10.76 12.64 3.16
N THR A 23 11.98 13.05 3.52
CA THR A 23 12.22 14.23 4.35
C THR A 23 11.63 15.50 3.72
N LYS A 24 11.92 15.72 2.43
CA LYS A 24 11.35 16.85 1.69
C LYS A 24 9.83 16.80 1.60
N ALA A 25 9.28 15.62 1.34
CA ALA A 25 7.84 15.42 1.28
C ALA A 25 7.17 15.69 2.63
N ILE A 26 7.71 15.19 3.75
CA ILE A 26 7.20 15.43 5.09
C ILE A 26 7.16 16.93 5.40
N LEU A 27 8.25 17.66 5.13
CA LEU A 27 8.29 19.10 5.37
C LEU A 27 7.28 19.86 4.53
N LYS A 28 7.24 19.57 3.22
CA LYS A 28 6.30 20.23 2.30
C LYS A 28 4.84 19.97 2.70
N THR A 29 4.51 18.72 3.00
CA THR A 29 3.16 18.33 3.46
C THR A 29 2.82 19.00 4.80
N SER A 30 3.74 19.01 5.77
CA SER A 30 3.52 19.69 7.06
C SER A 30 3.26 21.18 6.89
N LYS A 31 3.94 21.83 5.94
CA LYS A 31 3.72 23.25 5.61
C LYS A 31 2.33 23.47 5.03
N ILE A 32 1.96 22.68 4.02
CA ILE A 32 0.63 22.75 3.38
C ILE A 32 -0.49 22.54 4.41
N LEU A 33 -0.35 21.50 5.26
CA LEU A 33 -1.35 21.22 6.30
C LEU A 33 -1.50 22.38 7.27
N LYS A 34 -0.41 23.02 7.68
CA LYS A 34 -0.45 24.19 8.57
C LYS A 34 -1.13 25.39 7.90
N GLU A 35 -0.74 25.71 6.65
CA GLU A 35 -1.16 26.94 5.96
C GLU A 35 -2.58 26.83 5.38
N LYS A 36 -2.94 25.69 4.80
CA LYS A 36 -4.21 25.52 4.09
C LYS A 36 -5.30 24.77 4.87
N TYR A 37 -4.90 23.94 5.82
CA TYR A 37 -5.82 23.03 6.52
C TYR A 37 -5.84 23.22 8.04
N ASN A 38 -5.28 24.33 8.55
CA ASN A 38 -5.22 24.62 9.99
C ASN A 38 -4.65 23.44 10.81
N SER A 39 -3.59 22.80 10.29
CA SER A 39 -2.97 21.60 10.88
C SER A 39 -3.89 20.37 10.98
N ARG A 40 -5.01 20.34 10.27
CA ARG A 40 -5.91 19.18 10.18
C ARG A 40 -5.58 18.35 8.95
N ILE A 41 -5.75 17.04 9.03
CA ILE A 41 -5.54 16.14 7.90
C ILE A 41 -6.86 16.05 7.10
N PRO A 42 -6.86 16.29 5.78
CA PRO A 42 -8.01 16.06 4.93
C PRO A 42 -8.51 14.61 5.02
N ARG A 43 -9.84 14.44 4.90
CA ARG A 43 -10.47 13.12 5.06
C ARG A 43 -10.83 12.44 3.75
N ASP A 44 -10.50 13.04 2.64
CA ASP A 44 -10.80 12.50 1.31
C ASP A 44 -9.53 12.20 0.52
N ILE A 45 -9.58 11.13 -0.29
CA ILE A 45 -8.44 10.64 -1.06
C ILE A 45 -7.92 11.70 -2.03
N ARG A 46 -8.81 12.38 -2.76
CA ARG A 46 -8.42 13.34 -3.80
C ARG A 46 -7.60 14.49 -3.22
N THR A 47 -8.05 15.04 -2.10
CA THR A 47 -7.32 16.12 -1.41
C THR A 47 -6.00 15.60 -0.84
N LEU A 48 -5.97 14.40 -0.25
CA LEU A 48 -4.74 13.79 0.25
C LEU A 48 -3.69 13.59 -0.84
N GLU A 49 -4.09 13.19 -2.03
CA GLU A 49 -3.19 12.98 -3.18
C GLU A 49 -2.53 14.28 -3.67
N THR A 50 -3.08 15.44 -3.35
CA THR A 50 -2.44 16.73 -3.65
C THR A 50 -1.25 17.05 -2.75
N LEU A 51 -1.09 16.31 -1.64
CA LEU A 51 -0.02 16.52 -0.68
C LEU A 51 1.29 15.89 -1.17
N ALA A 52 2.41 16.51 -0.84
CA ALA A 52 3.71 16.05 -1.30
C ALA A 52 4.06 14.65 -0.76
N GLY A 53 4.36 13.72 -1.67
CA GLY A 53 4.72 12.34 -1.32
C GLY A 53 3.54 11.46 -0.90
N VAL A 54 2.32 11.93 -1.11
CA VAL A 54 1.09 11.18 -0.87
C VAL A 54 0.53 10.75 -2.23
N GLY A 55 0.71 9.48 -2.58
CA GLY A 55 0.05 8.86 -3.72
C GLY A 55 -1.22 8.12 -3.29
N HIS A 56 -1.93 7.54 -4.26
CA HIS A 56 -3.21 6.83 -4.05
C HIS A 56 -3.15 5.81 -2.91
N LYS A 57 -2.12 4.97 -2.90
CA LYS A 57 -1.93 3.96 -1.83
C LYS A 57 -1.83 4.61 -0.44
N THR A 58 -1.06 5.68 -0.30
CA THR A 58 -0.90 6.36 0.99
C THR A 58 -2.19 7.05 1.42
N ALA A 59 -2.86 7.75 0.51
CA ALA A 59 -4.16 8.37 0.77
C ALA A 59 -5.20 7.33 1.20
N SER A 60 -5.28 6.21 0.51
CA SER A 60 -6.17 5.09 0.84
C SER A 60 -5.91 4.51 2.23
N VAL A 61 -4.65 4.34 2.62
CA VAL A 61 -4.30 3.90 3.98
C VAL A 61 -4.73 4.92 5.02
N VAL A 62 -4.49 6.22 4.77
CA VAL A 62 -4.86 7.28 5.71
C VAL A 62 -6.37 7.34 5.93
N VAL A 63 -7.18 7.32 4.87
CA VAL A 63 -8.64 7.38 5.03
C VAL A 63 -9.19 6.15 5.72
N ASN A 64 -8.61 4.99 5.49
CA ASN A 64 -9.02 3.76 6.14
C ASN A 64 -8.61 3.74 7.62
N GLN A 65 -7.32 3.88 7.92
CA GLN A 65 -6.78 3.68 9.25
C GLN A 65 -7.06 4.84 10.22
N ALA A 66 -7.06 6.08 9.72
CA ALA A 66 -7.26 7.25 10.57
C ALA A 66 -8.72 7.72 10.65
N PHE A 67 -9.54 7.39 9.65
CA PHE A 67 -10.91 7.89 9.56
C PHE A 67 -11.97 6.79 9.41
N GLY A 68 -11.59 5.52 9.42
CA GLY A 68 -12.52 4.40 9.32
C GLY A 68 -13.27 4.33 7.99
N GLN A 69 -12.80 5.02 6.95
CA GLN A 69 -13.44 4.99 5.64
C GLN A 69 -12.96 3.77 4.85
N PRO A 70 -13.85 2.88 4.41
CA PRO A 70 -13.45 1.70 3.68
C PRO A 70 -12.66 2.03 2.41
N SER A 71 -11.43 1.53 2.33
CA SER A 71 -10.55 1.70 1.18
C SER A 71 -9.62 0.49 1.04
N PHE A 72 -9.45 -0.02 -0.18
CA PHE A 72 -8.57 -1.14 -0.47
C PHE A 72 -7.24 -0.61 -1.01
N ALA A 73 -6.30 -0.33 -0.13
CA ALA A 73 -5.00 0.21 -0.52
C ALA A 73 -4.10 -0.88 -1.11
N VAL A 74 -3.95 -0.92 -2.43
CA VAL A 74 -3.10 -1.93 -3.10
C VAL A 74 -1.63 -1.49 -3.10
N ASP A 75 -0.76 -2.34 -2.53
CA ASP A 75 0.69 -2.20 -2.58
C ASP A 75 1.34 -3.30 -3.43
N THR A 76 2.65 -3.33 -3.48
CA THR A 76 3.42 -4.34 -4.23
C THR A 76 3.17 -5.76 -3.74
N HIS A 77 2.88 -5.97 -2.45
CA HIS A 77 2.54 -7.28 -1.90
C HIS A 77 1.17 -7.74 -2.37
N ILE A 78 0.15 -6.90 -2.20
CA ILE A 78 -1.22 -7.19 -2.61
C ILE A 78 -1.30 -7.40 -4.11
N HIS A 79 -0.70 -6.53 -4.91
CA HIS A 79 -0.66 -6.65 -6.36
C HIS A 79 -0.05 -7.98 -6.82
N ARG A 80 1.06 -8.40 -6.20
CA ARG A 80 1.70 -9.69 -6.47
C ARG A 80 0.82 -10.87 -6.05
N LEU A 81 0.27 -10.84 -4.85
CA LEU A 81 -0.52 -11.95 -4.33
C LEU A 81 -1.84 -12.11 -5.08
N ALA A 82 -2.51 -11.03 -5.41
CA ALA A 82 -3.73 -11.06 -6.22
C ALA A 82 -3.51 -11.80 -7.56
N GLN A 83 -2.36 -11.58 -8.20
CA GLN A 83 -2.00 -12.30 -9.42
C GLN A 83 -1.69 -13.78 -9.15
N ARG A 84 -0.95 -14.09 -8.08
CA ARG A 84 -0.60 -15.48 -7.71
C ARG A 84 -1.83 -16.31 -7.35
N TRP A 85 -2.80 -15.68 -6.73
CA TRP A 85 -4.04 -16.31 -6.28
C TRP A 85 -5.16 -16.26 -7.33
N GLY A 86 -4.94 -15.61 -8.45
CA GLY A 86 -5.93 -15.51 -9.53
C GLY A 86 -7.08 -14.56 -9.24
N LEU A 87 -6.93 -13.68 -8.25
CA LEU A 87 -7.93 -12.66 -7.89
C LEU A 87 -7.94 -11.48 -8.85
N SER A 88 -6.83 -11.25 -9.56
CA SER A 88 -6.68 -10.22 -10.59
C SER A 88 -5.66 -10.64 -11.63
N ARG A 89 -5.86 -10.17 -12.86
CA ARG A 89 -4.85 -10.30 -13.92
C ARG A 89 -3.63 -9.38 -13.71
N GLY A 90 -3.74 -8.41 -12.80
CA GLY A 90 -2.64 -7.54 -12.40
C GLY A 90 -2.05 -6.70 -13.54
N LYS A 91 -2.86 -6.21 -14.49
CA LYS A 91 -2.39 -5.33 -15.56
C LYS A 91 -1.85 -4.00 -15.00
N SER A 92 -2.49 -3.49 -13.95
CA SER A 92 -2.05 -2.34 -13.18
C SER A 92 -2.49 -2.47 -11.72
N VAL A 93 -2.00 -1.58 -10.85
CA VAL A 93 -2.40 -1.49 -9.45
C VAL A 93 -3.87 -1.11 -9.33
N GLU A 94 -4.32 -0.18 -10.15
CA GLU A 94 -5.71 0.29 -10.21
C GLU A 94 -6.66 -0.84 -10.63
N GLN A 95 -6.28 -1.64 -11.64
CA GLN A 95 -7.05 -2.81 -12.03
C GLN A 95 -7.15 -3.82 -10.89
N THR A 96 -6.05 -4.07 -10.19
CA THR A 96 -6.04 -4.97 -9.04
C THR A 96 -6.96 -4.48 -7.93
N GLU A 97 -6.93 -3.19 -7.62
CA GLU A 97 -7.81 -2.58 -6.63
C GLU A 97 -9.29 -2.76 -7.00
N GLN A 98 -9.64 -2.49 -8.26
CA GLN A 98 -11.02 -2.66 -8.75
C GLN A 98 -11.48 -4.12 -8.69
N ASP A 99 -10.62 -5.06 -9.07
CA ASP A 99 -10.92 -6.49 -9.04
C ASP A 99 -11.16 -6.96 -7.61
N LEU A 100 -10.30 -6.58 -6.66
CA LEU A 100 -10.43 -6.95 -5.25
C LEU A 100 -11.67 -6.31 -4.61
N LYS A 101 -11.98 -5.05 -4.94
CA LYS A 101 -13.20 -4.38 -4.47
C LYS A 101 -14.49 -5.03 -4.95
N LYS A 102 -14.48 -5.71 -6.10
CA LYS A 102 -15.62 -6.48 -6.60
C LYS A 102 -15.77 -7.83 -5.93
N LEU A 103 -14.66 -8.42 -5.49
CA LEU A 103 -14.63 -9.76 -4.91
C LEU A 103 -14.98 -9.79 -3.42
N PHE A 104 -14.62 -8.72 -2.69
CA PHE A 104 -14.73 -8.69 -1.24
C PHE A 104 -15.73 -7.63 -0.76
N PRO A 105 -16.46 -7.91 0.34
CA PRO A 105 -17.33 -6.93 0.99
C PRO A 105 -16.56 -5.68 1.41
N LYS A 106 -17.22 -4.53 1.30
CA LYS A 106 -16.59 -3.23 1.54
C LYS A 106 -16.04 -3.07 2.97
N GLU A 107 -16.73 -3.64 3.94
CA GLU A 107 -16.37 -3.64 5.36
C GLU A 107 -15.07 -4.39 5.65
N GLU A 108 -14.72 -5.38 4.83
CA GLU A 108 -13.52 -6.19 5.00
C GLU A 108 -12.25 -5.60 4.35
N TRP A 109 -12.37 -4.56 3.52
CA TRP A 109 -11.24 -4.06 2.72
C TRP A 109 -10.05 -3.62 3.58
N GLY A 110 -10.30 -3.02 4.74
CA GLY A 110 -9.25 -2.56 5.65
C GLY A 110 -8.46 -3.71 6.26
N ASP A 111 -9.17 -4.74 6.73
CA ASP A 111 -8.55 -5.91 7.36
C ASP A 111 -7.83 -6.78 6.34
N LEU A 112 -8.48 -7.05 5.19
CA LEU A 112 -7.88 -7.81 4.10
C LEU A 112 -6.60 -7.13 3.58
N HIS A 113 -6.58 -5.81 3.49
CA HIS A 113 -5.37 -5.06 3.12
C HIS A 113 -4.19 -5.43 4.03
N LEU A 114 -4.39 -5.42 5.35
CA LEU A 114 -3.34 -5.76 6.31
C LEU A 114 -2.97 -7.24 6.27
N GLN A 115 -3.97 -8.13 6.27
CA GLN A 115 -3.77 -9.58 6.25
C GLN A 115 -2.98 -10.02 5.02
N ILE A 116 -3.32 -9.52 3.83
CA ILE A 116 -2.61 -9.87 2.59
C ILE A 116 -1.17 -9.36 2.61
N ILE A 117 -0.92 -8.15 3.14
CA ILE A 117 0.44 -7.62 3.27
C ILE A 117 1.28 -8.49 4.19
N PHE A 118 0.78 -8.81 5.40
CA PHE A 118 1.49 -9.65 6.36
C PHE A 118 1.76 -11.04 5.79
N TYR A 119 0.75 -11.68 5.21
CA TYR A 119 0.92 -12.97 4.54
C TYR A 119 1.97 -12.91 3.41
N GLY A 120 1.96 -11.83 2.63
CA GLY A 120 2.91 -11.62 1.55
C GLY A 120 4.35 -11.39 2.00
N ARG A 121 4.54 -10.88 3.19
CA ARG A 121 5.88 -10.69 3.79
C ARG A 121 6.42 -11.97 4.38
N GLU A 122 5.58 -12.74 5.03
CA GLU A 122 5.99 -13.89 5.83
C GLU A 122 5.95 -15.19 5.03
N TYR A 123 4.84 -15.48 4.37
CA TYR A 123 4.62 -16.80 3.76
C TYR A 123 4.73 -16.81 2.23
N CYS A 124 4.29 -15.73 1.55
CA CYS A 124 4.28 -15.70 0.10
C CYS A 124 5.26 -14.65 -0.46
N GLN A 125 6.51 -14.76 -0.09
CA GLN A 125 7.57 -13.82 -0.45
C GLN A 125 7.83 -13.77 -1.97
N ALA A 126 8.34 -12.62 -2.45
CA ALA A 126 8.51 -12.37 -3.88
C ALA A 126 9.49 -13.37 -4.53
N ARG A 127 10.63 -13.61 -3.87
CA ARG A 127 11.76 -14.40 -4.39
C ARG A 127 11.84 -15.84 -3.88
N GLU A 128 10.92 -16.25 -3.01
CA GLU A 128 10.98 -17.59 -2.42
C GLU A 128 9.77 -18.45 -2.75
N CYS A 129 8.56 -17.90 -2.61
CA CYS A 129 7.34 -18.66 -2.85
C CYS A 129 7.03 -18.84 -4.34
N TYR A 130 7.17 -17.80 -5.16
CA TYR A 130 6.84 -17.81 -6.59
C TYR A 130 5.43 -18.36 -6.94
N GLY A 131 4.53 -18.40 -5.98
CA GLY A 131 3.20 -18.98 -6.14
C GLY A 131 3.16 -20.51 -6.06
N LEU A 132 4.18 -21.15 -5.47
CA LEU A 132 4.35 -22.60 -5.45
C LEU A 132 4.46 -23.20 -4.03
N LYS A 133 4.84 -22.43 -3.02
CA LYS A 133 5.27 -23.00 -1.74
C LYS A 133 4.31 -22.76 -0.58
N CYS A 134 3.66 -21.59 -0.52
CA CYS A 134 2.82 -21.26 0.63
C CYS A 134 1.48 -22.01 0.58
N VAL A 135 0.86 -22.15 1.74
CA VAL A 135 -0.39 -22.89 1.90
C VAL A 135 -1.45 -22.42 0.90
N ILE A 136 -1.74 -21.12 0.85
CA ILE A 136 -2.78 -20.60 -0.06
C ILE A 136 -2.48 -20.91 -1.53
N CYS A 137 -1.22 -20.77 -1.96
CA CYS A 137 -0.86 -21.09 -3.35
C CYS A 137 -1.03 -22.56 -3.67
N ASN A 138 -0.74 -23.46 -2.72
CA ASN A 138 -0.89 -24.90 -2.89
C ASN A 138 -2.36 -25.32 -2.88
N GLU A 139 -3.17 -24.75 -1.97
CA GLU A 139 -4.61 -25.02 -1.92
C GLU A 139 -5.32 -24.57 -3.19
N LEU A 140 -5.05 -23.36 -3.65
CA LEU A 140 -5.69 -22.81 -4.85
C LEU A 140 -5.25 -23.52 -6.14
N TYR A 141 -3.98 -23.95 -6.19
CA TYR A 141 -3.38 -24.53 -7.40
C TYR A 141 -2.48 -25.73 -7.09
N PRO A 142 -3.02 -26.85 -6.63
CA PRO A 142 -2.22 -28.01 -6.17
C PRO A 142 -1.39 -28.66 -7.29
N LYS A 143 -1.79 -28.50 -8.54
CA LYS A 143 -1.09 -29.03 -9.71
C LYS A 143 -0.09 -28.05 -10.34
N ARG A 144 0.06 -26.84 -9.79
CA ARG A 144 1.00 -25.84 -10.33
C ARG A 144 2.44 -26.31 -10.14
N ARG A 145 3.21 -26.30 -11.20
CA ARG A 145 4.65 -26.68 -11.20
C ARG A 145 5.56 -25.57 -11.69
N SER A 146 5.00 -24.53 -12.33
CA SER A 146 5.75 -23.42 -12.89
C SER A 146 5.61 -22.16 -12.02
N LYS A 147 6.68 -21.37 -11.94
CA LYS A 147 6.69 -20.09 -11.23
C LYS A 147 5.68 -19.13 -11.85
N VAL A 148 4.95 -18.41 -11.01
CA VAL A 148 4.07 -17.32 -11.45
C VAL A 148 4.90 -16.07 -11.61
N ILE A 149 5.02 -15.61 -12.84
CA ILE A 149 5.61 -14.31 -13.17
C ILE A 149 4.51 -13.27 -13.00
N THR A 150 4.74 -12.30 -12.12
CA THR A 150 3.76 -11.25 -11.82
C THR A 150 4.23 -9.91 -12.40
N ASN A 151 3.28 -9.11 -12.87
CA ASN A 151 3.55 -7.72 -13.24
C ASN A 151 3.97 -6.92 -12.01
N LYS A 152 4.82 -5.93 -12.21
CA LYS A 152 5.23 -5.02 -11.13
C LYS A 152 4.12 -3.99 -10.86
N ALA A 153 4.01 -3.58 -9.61
CA ALA A 153 3.16 -2.47 -9.19
C ALA A 153 3.78 -1.13 -9.58
#